data_b4e01b79a83d98a5689d231bc245501f
#
_entry.id   b4e01b79a83d98a5689d231bc245501f
#
_cell.length_a   1.000
_cell.length_b   1.000
_cell.length_c   1.000
_cell.angle_alpha   90.00
_cell.angle_beta   90.00
_cell.angle_gamma   90.00
#
_symmetry.space_group_name_H-M   'P 1'
#
loop_
_entity.id
_entity.type
_entity.pdbx_description
1 polymer ?
#
loop_
_entity_poly.entity_id
_entity_poly.type
_entity_poly.pdbx_seq_one_letter_code
_entity_poly.pdbx_strand_id
1 'polypeptide(L)'
;MQLLLIFIVLVGLIVSYFKLADYFNIIDKPNERSSHKELTIRGGGILFPISILIWSFVEGVFNPFIIGLLCISIISFIDDCKPLSNKIRLSVHMLSIGLLLYHLDFADYSILAWLVGLLFVGGWINAYNFMD
;
A
#
# COMPACT_ATOMS: atom_id res chain seq x y z
N MET A 1 -25.58 -8.26 -5.07
CA MET A 1 -25.64 -8.60 -3.62
C MET A 1 -24.25 -8.68 -3.00
N GLN A 2 -23.28 -9.41 -3.57
CA GLN A 2 -21.90 -9.54 -3.05
C GLN A 2 -21.18 -8.20 -2.87
N LEU A 3 -21.23 -7.30 -3.87
CA LEU A 3 -20.58 -5.97 -3.78
C LEU A 3 -21.12 -5.11 -2.63
N LEU A 4 -22.42 -5.16 -2.39
CA LEU A 4 -23.04 -4.44 -1.28
C LEU A 4 -22.58 -4.99 0.07
N LEU A 5 -22.45 -6.31 0.18
CA LEU A 5 -21.95 -6.94 1.40
C LEU A 5 -20.48 -6.56 1.65
N ILE A 6 -19.63 -6.61 0.62
CA ILE A 6 -18.22 -6.17 0.71
C ILE A 6 -18.16 -4.70 1.15
N PHE A 7 -18.96 -3.83 0.56
CA PHE A 7 -19.02 -2.42 0.92
C PHE A 7 -19.37 -2.22 2.40
N ILE A 8 -20.41 -2.91 2.89
CA ILE A 8 -20.81 -2.82 4.31
C ILE A 8 -19.68 -3.30 5.23
N VAL A 9 -19.01 -4.40 4.88
CA VAL A 9 -17.86 -4.92 5.65
C VAL A 9 -16.72 -3.89 5.67
N LEU A 10 -16.38 -3.28 4.53
CA LEU A 10 -15.32 -2.27 4.45
C LEU A 10 -15.66 -1.02 5.26
N VAL A 11 -16.93 -0.56 5.24
CA VAL A 11 -17.38 0.55 6.09
C VAL A 11 -17.26 0.20 7.58
N GLY A 12 -17.62 -1.00 7.98
CA GLY A 12 -17.41 -1.47 9.34
C GLY A 12 -15.93 -1.52 9.74
N LEU A 13 -15.07 -1.97 8.84
CA LEU A 13 -13.62 -2.04 9.05
C LEU A 13 -12.99 -0.65 9.19
N ILE A 14 -13.37 0.35 8.37
CA ILE A 14 -12.82 1.71 8.48
C ILE A 14 -13.23 2.36 9.80
N VAL A 15 -14.48 2.23 10.21
CA VAL A 15 -14.97 2.77 11.48
C VAL A 15 -14.23 2.12 12.66
N SER A 16 -14.02 0.81 12.60
CA SER A 16 -13.25 0.08 13.62
C SER A 16 -11.78 0.50 13.61
N TYR A 17 -11.19 0.68 12.43
CA TYR A 17 -9.82 1.14 12.28
C TYR A 17 -9.61 2.52 12.90
N PHE A 18 -10.49 3.48 12.66
CA PHE A 18 -10.36 4.82 13.27
C PHE A 18 -10.34 4.77 14.79
N LYS A 19 -11.17 3.94 15.42
CA LYS A 19 -11.14 3.76 16.87
C LYS A 19 -9.84 3.13 17.36
N LEU A 20 -9.32 2.13 16.64
CA LEU A 20 -8.05 1.49 16.96
C LEU A 20 -6.87 2.44 16.76
N ALA A 21 -6.86 3.19 15.67
CA ALA A 21 -5.79 4.14 15.35
C ALA A 21 -5.70 5.25 16.40
N ASP A 22 -6.84 5.75 16.85
CA ASP A 22 -6.92 6.73 17.95
C ASP A 22 -6.39 6.11 19.26
N TYR A 23 -6.83 4.91 19.61
CA TYR A 23 -6.38 4.20 20.81
C TYR A 23 -4.87 3.94 20.82
N PHE A 24 -4.28 3.57 19.68
CA PHE A 24 -2.83 3.30 19.52
C PHE A 24 -2.02 4.54 19.16
N ASN A 25 -2.64 5.73 19.10
CA ASN A 25 -1.98 6.99 18.70
C ASN A 25 -1.29 6.89 17.32
N ILE A 26 -1.92 6.22 16.36
CA ILE A 26 -1.48 6.17 14.95
C ILE A 26 -1.98 7.46 14.27
N ILE A 27 -1.36 8.59 14.67
CA ILE A 27 -1.77 9.92 14.23
C ILE A 27 -0.59 10.68 13.67
N ASP A 28 -0.86 11.52 12.68
CA ASP A 28 0.08 12.52 12.19
C ASP A 28 -0.08 13.81 12.98
N LYS A 29 1.02 14.24 13.56
CA LYS A 29 1.08 15.52 14.28
C LYS A 29 1.62 16.59 13.32
N PRO A 30 0.91 17.71 13.14
CA PRO A 30 1.41 18.79 12.31
C PRO A 30 2.81 19.23 12.73
N ASN A 31 3.67 19.44 11.76
CA ASN A 31 4.99 20.01 11.94
C ASN A 31 5.16 21.20 10.99
N GLU A 32 6.29 21.91 11.06
CA GLU A 32 6.55 23.11 10.25
C GLU A 32 6.48 22.90 8.73
N ARG A 33 6.55 21.64 8.27
CA ARG A 33 6.49 21.25 6.85
C ARG A 33 5.14 20.68 6.45
N SER A 34 4.23 20.46 7.42
CA SER A 34 2.92 19.86 7.15
C SER A 34 2.00 20.87 6.48
N SER A 35 1.26 20.41 5.48
CA SER A 35 0.20 21.18 4.83
C SER A 35 -1.08 21.28 5.65
N HIS A 36 -1.26 20.40 6.64
CA HIS A 36 -2.41 20.34 7.54
C HIS A 36 -2.06 20.91 8.92
N LYS A 37 -3.06 21.44 9.60
CA LYS A 37 -2.94 22.08 10.94
C LYS A 37 -3.54 21.21 12.05
N GLU A 38 -4.30 20.20 11.71
CA GLU A 38 -5.02 19.34 12.66
C GLU A 38 -4.38 17.96 12.73
N LEU A 39 -4.63 17.26 13.84
CA LEU A 39 -4.23 15.87 14.01
C LEU A 39 -4.99 15.01 13.02
N THR A 40 -4.30 14.22 12.22
CA THR A 40 -4.90 13.31 11.24
C THR A 40 -4.54 11.86 11.55
N ILE A 41 -5.49 10.95 11.33
CA ILE A 41 -5.24 9.51 11.50
C ILE A 41 -4.45 9.01 10.30
N ARG A 42 -3.34 8.31 10.56
CA ARG A 42 -2.52 7.63 9.54
C ARG A 42 -3.02 6.21 9.27
N GLY A 43 -2.53 5.60 8.21
CA GLY A 43 -2.71 4.18 7.92
C GLY A 43 -4.10 3.79 7.40
N GLY A 44 -5.02 4.75 7.17
CA GLY A 44 -6.34 4.46 6.62
C GLY A 44 -6.31 3.76 5.26
N GLY A 45 -5.22 3.92 4.52
CA GLY A 45 -4.96 3.26 3.24
C GLY A 45 -4.93 1.72 3.31
N ILE A 46 -4.81 1.12 4.50
CA ILE A 46 -4.83 -0.35 4.70
C ILE A 46 -6.13 -1.01 4.19
N LEU A 47 -7.21 -0.24 4.05
CA LEU A 47 -8.46 -0.78 3.50
C LEU A 47 -8.36 -1.17 2.03
N PHE A 48 -7.53 -0.51 1.24
CA PHE A 48 -7.37 -0.85 -0.18
C PHE A 48 -6.83 -2.27 -0.36
N PRO A 49 -5.69 -2.66 0.24
CA PRO A 49 -5.21 -4.04 0.16
C PRO A 49 -6.18 -5.04 0.80
N ILE A 50 -6.89 -4.68 1.88
CA ILE A 50 -7.92 -5.55 2.47
C ILE A 50 -9.05 -5.79 1.47
N SER A 51 -9.51 -4.77 0.76
CA SER A 51 -10.57 -4.92 -0.24
C SER A 51 -10.16 -5.85 -1.39
N ILE A 52 -8.90 -5.72 -1.85
CA ILE A 52 -8.35 -6.58 -2.90
C ILE A 52 -8.18 -8.02 -2.40
N LEU A 53 -7.76 -8.20 -1.14
CA LEU A 53 -7.72 -9.53 -0.53
C LEU A 53 -9.10 -10.19 -0.46
N ILE A 54 -10.12 -9.47 0.00
CA ILE A 54 -11.49 -9.99 0.06
C ILE A 54 -11.94 -10.40 -1.35
N TRP A 55 -11.73 -9.54 -2.33
CA TRP A 55 -12.04 -9.85 -3.72
C TRP A 55 -11.27 -11.08 -4.23
N SER A 56 -9.97 -11.15 -3.97
CA SER A 56 -9.10 -12.26 -4.36
C SER A 56 -9.58 -13.60 -3.77
N PHE A 57 -10.01 -13.60 -2.50
CA PHE A 57 -10.60 -14.79 -1.87
C PHE A 57 -11.93 -15.18 -2.50
N VAL A 58 -12.80 -14.22 -2.80
CA VAL A 58 -14.13 -14.47 -3.41
C VAL A 58 -13.99 -15.06 -4.81
N GLU A 59 -13.07 -14.53 -5.61
CA GLU A 59 -12.83 -14.95 -7.00
C GLU A 59 -11.84 -16.12 -7.11
N GLY A 60 -11.17 -16.51 -6.03
CA GLY A 60 -10.13 -17.56 -6.04
C GLY A 60 -8.88 -17.17 -6.83
N VAL A 61 -8.61 -15.87 -6.98
CA VAL A 61 -7.48 -15.35 -7.78
C VAL A 61 -6.32 -14.98 -6.85
N PHE A 62 -5.23 -15.73 -6.94
CA PHE A 62 -3.97 -15.44 -6.26
C PHE A 62 -2.84 -15.43 -7.28
N ASN A 63 -2.16 -14.30 -7.41
CA ASN A 63 -1.10 -14.09 -8.39
C ASN A 63 0.04 -13.23 -7.80
N PRO A 64 1.20 -13.14 -8.49
CA PRO A 64 2.35 -12.37 -8.00
C PRO A 64 2.05 -10.91 -7.72
N PHE A 65 1.14 -10.28 -8.48
CA PHE A 65 0.71 -8.90 -8.24
C PHE A 65 0.09 -8.72 -6.85
N ILE A 66 -0.81 -9.63 -6.44
CA ILE A 66 -1.45 -9.58 -5.11
C ILE A 66 -0.42 -9.71 -4.00
N ILE A 67 0.56 -10.62 -4.17
CA ILE A 67 1.66 -10.78 -3.19
C ILE A 67 2.48 -9.48 -3.09
N GLY A 68 2.85 -8.89 -4.23
CA GLY A 68 3.58 -7.61 -4.27
C GLY A 68 2.80 -6.47 -3.62
N LEU A 69 1.49 -6.38 -3.90
CA LEU A 69 0.60 -5.40 -3.29
C LEU A 69 0.53 -5.54 -1.77
N LEU A 70 0.45 -6.77 -1.27
CA LEU A 70 0.45 -7.02 0.17
C LEU A 70 1.78 -6.64 0.83
N CYS A 71 2.90 -6.99 0.20
CA CYS A 71 4.22 -6.64 0.71
C CYS A 71 4.37 -5.11 0.84
N ILE A 72 4.02 -4.35 -0.21
CA ILE A 72 4.14 -2.89 -0.18
C ILE A 72 3.15 -2.26 0.82
N SER A 73 1.95 -2.80 0.95
CA SER A 73 0.94 -2.29 1.87
C SER A 73 1.30 -2.54 3.34
N ILE A 74 1.84 -3.71 3.65
CA ILE A 74 2.29 -4.06 5.00
C ILE A 74 3.45 -3.16 5.40
N ILE A 75 4.46 -2.98 4.53
CA ILE A 75 5.61 -2.16 4.87
C ILE A 75 5.23 -0.68 5.03
N SER A 76 4.31 -0.17 4.19
CA SER A 76 3.79 1.20 4.31
C SER A 76 3.01 1.38 5.60
N PHE A 77 2.15 0.44 5.97
CA PHE A 77 1.43 0.50 7.24
C PHE A 77 2.35 0.44 8.47
N ILE A 78 3.40 -0.39 8.42
CA ILE A 78 4.41 -0.43 9.50
C ILE A 78 5.14 0.91 9.59
N ASP A 79 5.47 1.53 8.45
CA ASP A 79 6.13 2.85 8.41
C ASP A 79 5.23 3.95 8.99
N ASP A 80 3.91 3.90 8.77
CA ASP A 80 2.94 4.81 9.39
C ASP A 80 2.89 4.66 10.92
N CYS A 81 3.03 3.42 11.41
CA CYS A 81 3.06 3.15 12.86
C CYS A 81 4.41 3.46 13.49
N LYS A 82 5.51 3.17 12.79
CA LYS A 82 6.88 3.32 13.27
C LYS A 82 7.81 3.59 12.09
N PRO A 83 8.50 4.75 12.06
CA PRO A 83 9.38 5.10 10.96
C PRO A 83 10.41 4.01 10.65
N LEU A 84 10.46 3.57 9.40
CA LEU A 84 11.38 2.57 8.90
C LEU A 84 12.57 3.22 8.16
N SER A 85 13.66 2.46 8.07
CA SER A 85 14.79 2.92 7.27
C SER A 85 14.43 2.94 5.77
N ASN A 86 14.93 3.95 5.05
CA ASN A 86 14.72 4.06 3.60
C ASN A 86 15.20 2.83 2.83
N LYS A 87 16.22 2.12 3.34
CA LYS A 87 16.76 0.90 2.72
C LYS A 87 15.72 -0.23 2.74
N ILE A 88 15.07 -0.45 3.89
CA ILE A 88 14.04 -1.49 4.05
C ILE A 88 12.85 -1.18 3.13
N ARG A 89 12.36 0.06 3.16
CA ARG A 89 11.25 0.49 2.29
C ARG A 89 11.59 0.28 0.82
N LEU A 90 12.74 0.77 0.38
CA LEU A 90 13.17 0.64 -1.01
C LEU A 90 13.30 -0.84 -1.43
N SER A 91 13.87 -1.70 -0.58
CA SER A 91 14.00 -3.13 -0.89
C SER A 91 12.65 -3.81 -1.10
N VAL A 92 11.67 -3.52 -0.24
CA VAL A 92 10.31 -4.08 -0.37
C VAL A 92 9.59 -3.50 -1.60
N HIS A 93 9.76 -2.20 -1.88
CA HIS A 93 9.21 -1.59 -3.09
C HIS A 93 9.78 -2.24 -4.36
N MET A 94 11.09 -2.43 -4.42
CA MET A 94 11.73 -3.10 -5.57
C MET A 94 11.24 -4.53 -5.76
N LEU A 95 11.11 -5.30 -4.67
CA LEU A 95 10.53 -6.65 -4.72
C LEU A 95 9.09 -6.63 -5.24
N SER A 96 8.26 -5.74 -4.70
CA SER A 96 6.84 -5.63 -5.09
C SER A 96 6.67 -5.22 -6.56
N ILE A 97 7.50 -4.28 -7.04
CA ILE A 97 7.52 -3.88 -8.45
C ILE A 97 7.99 -5.05 -9.33
N GLY A 98 9.00 -5.79 -8.90
CA GLY A 98 9.46 -6.99 -9.61
C GLY A 98 8.35 -8.03 -9.77
N LEU A 99 7.55 -8.27 -8.72
CA LEU A 99 6.40 -9.18 -8.78
C LEU A 99 5.29 -8.65 -9.71
N LEU A 100 5.05 -7.34 -9.73
CA LEU A 100 4.12 -6.71 -10.67
C LEU A 100 4.60 -6.89 -12.11
N LEU A 101 5.85 -6.56 -12.41
CA LEU A 101 6.41 -6.68 -13.76
C LEU A 101 6.43 -8.15 -14.22
N TYR A 102 6.75 -9.08 -13.32
CA TYR A 102 6.66 -10.50 -13.60
C TYR A 102 5.23 -10.93 -13.96
N HIS A 103 4.23 -10.44 -13.23
CA HIS A 103 2.82 -10.71 -13.51
C HIS A 103 2.34 -10.12 -14.84
N LEU A 104 2.98 -9.04 -15.31
CA LEU A 104 2.69 -8.41 -16.61
C LEU A 104 3.52 -9.01 -17.77
N ASP A 105 4.06 -10.21 -17.60
CA ASP A 105 4.84 -10.94 -18.59
C ASP A 105 6.09 -10.17 -19.09
N PHE A 106 6.64 -9.28 -18.24
CA PHE A 106 7.89 -8.57 -18.56
C PHE A 106 9.10 -9.52 -18.72
N ALA A 107 8.96 -10.79 -18.29
CA ALA A 107 9.99 -11.80 -18.49
C ALA A 107 10.41 -11.98 -19.95
N ASP A 108 9.48 -11.72 -20.88
CA ASP A 108 9.70 -11.83 -22.33
C ASP A 108 10.43 -10.60 -22.93
N TYR A 109 10.62 -9.54 -22.12
CA TYR A 109 11.28 -8.32 -22.55
C TYR A 109 12.77 -8.27 -22.18
N SER A 110 13.49 -7.34 -22.81
CA SER A 110 14.90 -7.12 -22.52
C SER A 110 15.16 -6.64 -21.10
N ILE A 111 16.38 -6.87 -20.59
CA ILE A 111 16.82 -6.36 -19.29
C ILE A 111 16.67 -4.82 -19.18
N LEU A 112 16.80 -4.12 -20.30
CA LEU A 112 16.59 -2.67 -20.35
C LEU A 112 15.13 -2.31 -20.04
N ALA A 113 14.16 -3.06 -20.56
CA ALA A 113 12.75 -2.86 -20.27
C ALA A 113 12.47 -3.06 -18.76
N TRP A 114 13.05 -4.08 -18.15
CA TRP A 114 12.97 -4.31 -16.70
C TRP A 114 13.51 -3.13 -15.90
N LEU A 115 14.70 -2.62 -16.27
CA LEU A 115 15.31 -1.48 -15.59
C LEU A 115 14.44 -0.22 -15.71
N VAL A 116 13.93 0.06 -16.91
CA VAL A 116 13.02 1.19 -17.15
C VAL A 116 11.74 1.03 -16.35
N GLY A 117 11.12 -0.15 -16.36
CA GLY A 117 9.91 -0.44 -15.58
C GLY A 117 10.12 -0.24 -14.07
N LEU A 118 11.21 -0.78 -13.52
CA LEU A 118 11.56 -0.60 -12.10
C LEU A 118 11.76 0.87 -11.75
N LEU A 119 12.49 1.63 -12.56
CA LEU A 119 12.74 3.05 -12.32
C LEU A 119 11.46 3.88 -12.46
N PHE A 120 10.65 3.59 -13.46
CA PHE A 120 9.40 4.31 -13.71
C PHE A 120 8.40 4.10 -12.58
N VAL A 121 8.08 2.85 -12.25
CA VAL A 121 7.11 2.54 -11.18
C VAL A 121 7.65 2.95 -9.82
N GLY A 122 8.94 2.70 -9.55
CA GLY A 122 9.58 3.12 -8.31
C GLY A 122 9.62 4.64 -8.16
N GLY A 123 9.85 5.37 -9.24
CA GLY A 123 9.78 6.84 -9.28
C GLY A 123 8.38 7.36 -8.95
N TRP A 124 7.33 6.74 -9.50
CA TRP A 124 5.95 7.07 -9.19
C TRP A 124 5.61 6.84 -7.71
N ILE A 125 5.94 5.68 -7.16
CA ILE A 125 5.70 5.36 -5.75
C ILE A 125 6.38 6.38 -4.84
N ASN A 126 7.65 6.72 -5.12
CA ASN A 126 8.35 7.72 -4.35
C ASN A 126 7.76 9.13 -4.51
N ALA A 127 7.35 9.53 -5.72
CA ALA A 127 6.71 10.82 -5.94
C ALA A 127 5.44 10.97 -5.10
N TYR A 128 4.59 9.95 -5.06
CA TYR A 128 3.40 9.96 -4.20
C TYR A 128 3.75 10.06 -2.71
N ASN A 129 4.78 9.37 -2.23
CA ASN A 129 5.25 9.49 -0.85
C ASN A 129 5.76 10.90 -0.49
N PHE A 130 6.24 11.67 -1.48
CA PHE A 130 6.68 13.05 -1.26
C PHE A 130 5.55 14.07 -1.32
N MET A 131 4.43 13.73 -1.94
CA MET A 131 3.27 14.63 -2.08
C MET A 131 2.35 14.60 -0.85
N ASP A 132 2.59 13.70 0.06
CA ASP A 132 1.78 13.48 1.25
C ASP A 132 2.14 14.41 2.45
#